data_3b558b65b44d65d176e26ca1b995e527
#
_entry.id   3b558b65b44d65d176e26ca1b995e527
#
_cell.length_a   1.000
_cell.length_b   1.000
_cell.length_c   1.000
_cell.angle_alpha   90.00
_cell.angle_beta   90.00
_cell.angle_gamma   90.00
#
_symmetry.space_group_name_H-M   'P 1'
#
loop_
_entity.id
_entity.type
_entity.pdbx_description
1 polymer ?
#
loop_
_entity_poly.entity_id
_entity_poly.type
_entity_poly.pdbx_seq_one_letter_code
_entity_poly.pdbx_strand_id
1 'polypeptide(L)'
;AYTIFRDLTIIIIAAKCCGLIAKKLHAPAVVGQIIAGLIVGPSVLGWVAFPGDPNIGFITKIAEIGVVLLMFSAGLGTDLKELARTGFKATLIACAGVAVPLVGGALLFMGFYGFPEWGSEQFYRALYIGSIMTATSVSITVAALKEMGHLKGHVGTTILSAAIIDDVIGIIVLTFVIGLKTPDSQ
;
A
#
# COMPACT_ATOMS: atom_id res chain seq x y z
N ALA A 1 11.87 -8.39 -27.35
CA ALA A 1 10.84 -7.33 -27.60
C ALA A 1 9.43 -7.91 -27.68
N TYR A 2 9.19 -8.97 -28.48
CA TYR A 2 7.85 -9.55 -28.66
C TYR A 2 7.21 -10.03 -27.34
N THR A 3 7.96 -10.69 -26.48
CA THR A 3 7.48 -11.20 -25.18
C THR A 3 7.01 -10.08 -24.24
N ILE A 4 7.68 -8.95 -24.22
CA ILE A 4 7.30 -7.78 -23.41
C ILE A 4 5.94 -7.23 -23.84
N PHE A 5 5.71 -7.09 -25.17
CA PHE A 5 4.42 -6.61 -25.67
C PHE A 5 3.29 -7.59 -25.39
N ARG A 6 3.56 -8.90 -25.48
CA ARG A 6 2.61 -9.94 -25.08
C ARG A 6 2.21 -9.77 -23.62
N ASP A 7 3.20 -9.65 -22.73
CA ASP A 7 2.97 -9.56 -21.28
C ASP A 7 2.19 -8.29 -20.92
N LEU A 8 2.56 -7.15 -21.49
CA LEU A 8 1.81 -5.91 -21.32
C LEU A 8 0.37 -6.02 -21.85
N THR A 9 0.17 -6.69 -22.98
CA THR A 9 -1.17 -6.90 -23.55
C THR A 9 -2.03 -7.75 -22.62
N ILE A 10 -1.49 -8.83 -22.07
CA ILE A 10 -2.19 -9.70 -21.11
C ILE A 10 -2.56 -8.89 -19.85
N ILE A 11 -1.62 -8.13 -19.29
CA ILE A 11 -1.86 -7.30 -18.10
C ILE A 11 -2.98 -6.29 -18.37
N ILE A 12 -2.92 -5.55 -19.47
CA ILE A 12 -3.88 -4.49 -19.79
C ILE A 12 -5.27 -5.08 -20.01
N ILE A 13 -5.39 -6.17 -20.78
CA ILE A 13 -6.68 -6.81 -21.07
C ILE A 13 -7.27 -7.37 -19.77
N ALA A 14 -6.50 -8.13 -18.99
CA ALA A 14 -6.95 -8.71 -17.73
C ALA A 14 -7.39 -7.62 -16.74
N ALA A 15 -6.58 -6.56 -16.57
CA ALA A 15 -6.89 -5.44 -15.69
C ALA A 15 -8.18 -4.71 -16.13
N LYS A 16 -8.37 -4.48 -17.43
CA LYS A 16 -9.59 -3.85 -17.95
C LYS A 16 -10.82 -4.74 -17.77
N CYS A 17 -10.73 -6.01 -18.12
CA CYS A 17 -11.86 -6.95 -17.99
C CYS A 17 -12.28 -7.10 -16.52
N CYS A 18 -11.34 -7.39 -15.62
CA CYS A 18 -11.65 -7.54 -14.20
C CYS A 18 -12.08 -6.22 -13.56
N GLY A 19 -11.51 -5.08 -13.98
CA GLY A 19 -11.95 -3.76 -13.54
C GLY A 19 -13.40 -3.45 -13.95
N LEU A 20 -13.82 -3.81 -15.16
CA LEU A 20 -15.21 -3.65 -15.60
C LEU A 20 -16.17 -4.58 -14.81
N ILE A 21 -15.72 -5.80 -14.51
CA ILE A 21 -16.50 -6.74 -13.66
C ILE A 21 -16.66 -6.16 -12.26
N ALA A 22 -15.59 -5.63 -11.65
CA ALA A 22 -15.64 -4.99 -10.34
C ALA A 22 -16.65 -3.83 -10.32
N LYS A 23 -16.63 -2.95 -11.33
CA LYS A 23 -17.62 -1.87 -11.47
C LYS A 23 -19.05 -2.37 -11.55
N LYS A 24 -19.28 -3.45 -12.28
CA LYS A 24 -20.61 -4.08 -12.38
C LYS A 24 -21.08 -4.64 -11.02
N LEU A 25 -20.15 -5.02 -10.17
CA LEU A 25 -20.39 -5.48 -8.79
C LEU A 25 -20.42 -4.32 -7.77
N HIS A 26 -20.47 -3.06 -8.22
CA HIS A 26 -20.44 -1.85 -7.37
C HIS A 26 -19.16 -1.70 -6.53
N ALA A 27 -18.06 -2.31 -6.97
CA ALA A 27 -16.74 -2.15 -6.36
C ALA A 27 -15.83 -1.25 -7.23
N PRO A 28 -14.86 -0.53 -6.64
CA PRO A 28 -13.87 0.24 -7.41
C PRO A 28 -13.11 -0.66 -8.41
N ALA A 29 -12.81 -0.14 -9.61
CA ALA A 29 -12.11 -0.90 -10.65
C ALA A 29 -10.73 -1.38 -10.18
N VAL A 30 -10.08 -0.62 -9.29
CA VAL A 30 -8.78 -0.99 -8.74
C VAL A 30 -8.80 -2.37 -8.04
N VAL A 31 -9.91 -2.73 -7.41
CA VAL A 31 -10.08 -4.05 -6.79
C VAL A 31 -10.02 -5.16 -7.85
N GLY A 32 -10.74 -4.97 -8.97
CA GLY A 32 -10.68 -5.90 -10.10
C GLY A 32 -9.29 -5.98 -10.74
N GLN A 33 -8.58 -4.86 -10.81
CA GLN A 33 -7.22 -4.81 -11.35
C GLN A 33 -6.22 -5.59 -10.47
N ILE A 34 -6.34 -5.50 -9.15
CA ILE A 34 -5.53 -6.30 -8.21
C ILE A 34 -5.82 -7.80 -8.39
N ILE A 35 -7.11 -8.17 -8.45
CA ILE A 35 -7.52 -9.56 -8.68
C ILE A 35 -7.00 -10.07 -10.02
N ALA A 36 -7.06 -9.24 -11.08
CA ALA A 36 -6.48 -9.58 -12.38
C ALA A 36 -4.98 -9.90 -12.27
N GLY A 37 -4.22 -9.06 -11.53
CA GLY A 37 -2.80 -9.29 -11.29
C GLY A 37 -2.51 -10.61 -10.56
N LEU A 38 -3.33 -10.96 -9.57
CA LEU A 38 -3.22 -12.26 -8.88
C LEU A 38 -3.51 -13.43 -9.82
N ILE A 39 -4.50 -13.30 -10.71
CA ILE A 39 -4.90 -14.37 -11.64
C ILE A 39 -3.82 -14.59 -12.71
N VAL A 40 -3.37 -13.53 -13.42
CA VAL A 40 -2.40 -13.67 -14.50
C VAL A 40 -0.96 -13.79 -14.03
N GLY A 41 -0.70 -13.35 -12.79
CA GLY A 41 0.61 -13.40 -12.14
C GLY A 41 1.00 -14.80 -11.67
N PRO A 42 2.13 -14.90 -10.96
CA PRO A 42 2.71 -16.19 -10.53
C PRO A 42 1.83 -16.93 -9.53
N SER A 43 0.85 -16.27 -8.91
CA SER A 43 0.01 -16.87 -7.87
C SER A 43 -0.99 -17.89 -8.40
N VAL A 44 -1.50 -17.73 -9.63
CA VAL A 44 -2.53 -18.63 -10.21
C VAL A 44 -2.10 -19.17 -11.56
N LEU A 45 -2.02 -18.33 -12.61
CA LEU A 45 -1.75 -18.79 -13.98
C LEU A 45 -0.26 -18.75 -14.35
N GLY A 46 0.53 -17.88 -13.73
CA GLY A 46 1.95 -17.72 -14.05
C GLY A 46 2.20 -17.30 -15.51
N TRP A 47 1.27 -16.59 -16.13
CA TRP A 47 1.42 -16.15 -17.51
C TRP A 47 2.37 -14.96 -17.66
N VAL A 48 2.45 -14.13 -16.61
CA VAL A 48 3.25 -12.91 -16.57
C VAL A 48 3.96 -12.83 -15.23
N ALA A 49 5.16 -12.23 -15.21
CA ALA A 49 5.95 -11.97 -14.00
C ALA A 49 6.22 -13.22 -13.14
N PHE A 50 6.34 -14.40 -13.77
CA PHE A 50 6.68 -15.64 -13.05
C PHE A 50 8.16 -15.66 -12.64
N PRO A 51 8.55 -16.45 -11.64
CA PRO A 51 9.95 -16.61 -11.26
C PRO A 51 10.80 -17.08 -12.43
N GLY A 52 11.82 -16.28 -12.81
CA GLY A 52 12.67 -16.55 -13.98
C GLY A 52 12.20 -15.90 -15.28
N ASP A 53 11.09 -15.14 -15.27
CA ASP A 53 10.66 -14.35 -16.43
C ASP A 53 11.72 -13.27 -16.75
N PRO A 54 12.30 -13.26 -17.96
CA PRO A 54 13.29 -12.27 -18.35
C PRO A 54 12.72 -10.84 -18.42
N ASN A 55 11.39 -10.68 -18.46
CA ASN A 55 10.70 -9.40 -18.56
C ASN A 55 10.32 -8.81 -17.19
N ILE A 56 10.49 -9.55 -16.09
CA ILE A 56 10.02 -9.12 -14.75
C ILE A 56 10.61 -7.76 -14.35
N GLY A 57 11.89 -7.54 -14.60
CA GLY A 57 12.55 -6.27 -14.31
C GLY A 57 11.96 -5.08 -15.07
N PHE A 58 11.59 -5.28 -16.34
CA PHE A 58 10.97 -4.25 -17.17
C PHE A 58 9.53 -3.97 -16.72
N ILE A 59 8.74 -5.01 -16.42
CA ILE A 59 7.36 -4.89 -15.91
C ILE A 59 7.35 -4.14 -14.59
N THR A 60 8.28 -4.47 -13.69
CA THR A 60 8.43 -3.78 -12.39
C THR A 60 8.73 -2.30 -12.58
N LYS A 61 9.65 -1.95 -13.49
CA LYS A 61 9.98 -0.53 -13.77
C LYS A 61 8.79 0.25 -14.34
N ILE A 62 8.01 -0.34 -15.24
CA ILE A 62 6.78 0.29 -15.73
C ILE A 62 5.76 0.47 -14.61
N ALA A 63 5.61 -0.51 -13.73
CA ALA A 63 4.71 -0.41 -12.58
C ALA A 63 5.14 0.72 -11.62
N GLU A 64 6.43 0.86 -11.30
CA GLU A 64 6.99 1.97 -10.51
C GLU A 64 6.67 3.33 -11.15
N ILE A 65 6.89 3.47 -12.46
CA ILE A 65 6.54 4.70 -13.21
C ILE A 65 5.03 4.97 -13.12
N GLY A 66 4.20 3.94 -13.25
CA GLY A 66 2.75 4.06 -13.12
C GLY A 66 2.32 4.58 -11.75
N VAL A 67 2.94 4.10 -10.67
CA VAL A 67 2.69 4.59 -9.29
C VAL A 67 3.10 6.04 -9.15
N VAL A 68 4.27 6.44 -9.65
CA VAL A 68 4.74 7.83 -9.60
C VAL A 68 3.78 8.77 -10.34
N LEU A 69 3.33 8.39 -11.55
CA LEU A 69 2.38 9.18 -12.32
C LEU A 69 1.01 9.29 -11.62
N LEU A 70 0.55 8.22 -10.99
CA LEU A 70 -0.69 8.21 -10.22
C LEU A 70 -0.60 9.13 -9.02
N MET A 71 0.49 9.07 -8.25
CA MET A 71 0.76 9.95 -7.11
C MET A 71 0.89 11.41 -7.53
N PHE A 72 1.61 11.70 -8.60
CA PHE A 72 1.74 13.04 -9.17
C PHE A 72 0.36 13.61 -9.59
N SER A 73 -0.43 12.81 -10.29
CA SER A 73 -1.80 13.20 -10.67
C SER A 73 -2.71 13.47 -9.47
N ALA A 74 -2.54 12.71 -8.38
CA ALA A 74 -3.26 12.94 -7.13
C ALA A 74 -2.82 14.23 -6.45
N GLY A 75 -1.50 14.47 -6.37
CA GLY A 75 -0.92 15.69 -5.81
C GLY A 75 -1.40 16.96 -6.53
N LEU A 76 -1.44 16.94 -7.86
CA LEU A 76 -1.99 18.06 -8.66
C LEU A 76 -3.49 18.30 -8.40
N GLY A 77 -4.24 17.27 -8.00
CA GLY A 77 -5.66 17.39 -7.66
C GLY A 77 -5.95 17.82 -6.23
N THR A 78 -4.92 17.96 -5.39
CA THR A 78 -5.07 18.23 -3.95
C THR A 78 -5.11 19.74 -3.68
N ASP A 79 -6.08 20.18 -2.88
CA ASP A 79 -6.18 21.58 -2.41
C ASP A 79 -5.32 21.74 -1.14
N LEU A 80 -4.19 22.46 -1.27
CA LEU A 80 -3.24 22.69 -0.17
C LEU A 80 -3.87 23.49 1.00
N LYS A 81 -4.84 24.36 0.74
CA LYS A 81 -5.52 25.11 1.81
C LYS A 81 -6.40 24.19 2.65
N GLU A 82 -7.14 23.31 1.98
CA GLU A 82 -7.96 22.31 2.64
C GLU A 82 -7.08 21.29 3.40
N LEU A 83 -5.96 20.90 2.82
CA LEU A 83 -4.95 20.05 3.47
C LEU A 83 -4.46 20.67 4.78
N ALA A 84 -4.07 21.94 4.77
CA ALA A 84 -3.63 22.66 5.97
C ALA A 84 -4.73 22.80 7.02
N ARG A 85 -6.00 22.99 6.58
CA ARG A 85 -7.16 23.11 7.46
C ARG A 85 -7.54 21.81 8.16
N THR A 86 -7.34 20.68 7.50
CA THR A 86 -7.64 19.34 8.04
C THR A 86 -6.50 18.75 8.86
N GLY A 87 -5.33 19.37 8.88
CA GLY A 87 -4.07 18.82 9.40
C GLY A 87 -4.16 18.20 10.79
N PHE A 88 -4.80 18.89 11.77
CA PHE A 88 -4.90 18.33 13.11
C PHE A 88 -5.75 17.06 13.17
N LYS A 89 -6.91 17.05 12.48
CA LYS A 89 -7.78 15.86 12.41
C LYS A 89 -7.08 14.72 11.67
N ALA A 90 -6.42 15.04 10.56
CA ALA A 90 -5.65 14.09 9.78
C ALA A 90 -4.51 13.45 10.59
N THR A 91 -3.81 14.25 11.41
CA THR A 91 -2.77 13.74 12.31
C THR A 91 -3.31 12.78 13.35
N LEU A 92 -4.45 13.10 13.98
CA LEU A 92 -5.09 12.18 14.94
C LEU A 92 -5.50 10.87 14.28
N ILE A 93 -6.07 10.93 13.07
CA ILE A 93 -6.45 9.75 12.30
C ILE A 93 -5.21 8.92 11.93
N ALA A 94 -4.14 9.56 11.48
CA ALA A 94 -2.88 8.90 11.14
C ALA A 94 -2.24 8.24 12.37
N CYS A 95 -2.18 8.93 13.52
CA CYS A 95 -1.67 8.34 14.76
C CYS A 95 -2.46 7.08 15.17
N ALA A 96 -3.78 7.12 15.05
CA ALA A 96 -4.61 5.95 15.32
C ALA A 96 -4.40 4.86 14.26
N GLY A 97 -4.26 5.26 12.97
CA GLY A 97 -3.97 4.38 11.84
C GLY A 97 -2.66 3.62 11.99
N VAL A 98 -1.64 4.24 12.59
CA VAL A 98 -0.37 3.57 12.92
C VAL A 98 -0.47 2.75 14.20
N ALA A 99 -1.03 3.32 15.28
CA ALA A 99 -1.03 2.68 16.59
C ALA A 99 -1.84 1.38 16.61
N VAL A 100 -3.01 1.36 15.98
CA VAL A 100 -3.91 0.20 15.98
C VAL A 100 -3.30 -1.01 15.27
N PRO A 101 -2.77 -0.92 14.02
CA PRO A 101 -2.11 -2.04 13.36
C PRO A 101 -0.80 -2.44 14.04
N LEU A 102 -0.03 -1.48 14.57
CA LEU A 102 1.21 -1.76 15.30
C LEU A 102 0.94 -2.66 16.51
N VAL A 103 0.03 -2.23 17.38
CA VAL A 103 -0.32 -2.98 18.59
C VAL A 103 -1.07 -4.27 18.22
N GLY A 104 -2.04 -4.19 17.31
CA GLY A 104 -2.82 -5.35 16.87
C GLY A 104 -1.95 -6.42 16.21
N GLY A 105 -1.03 -6.02 15.32
CA GLY A 105 -0.08 -6.92 14.66
C GLY A 105 0.89 -7.57 15.63
N ALA A 106 1.42 -6.78 16.58
CA ALA A 106 2.30 -7.29 17.63
C ALA A 106 1.55 -8.30 18.54
N LEU A 107 0.35 -7.96 18.99
CA LEU A 107 -0.48 -8.85 19.81
C LEU A 107 -0.89 -10.13 19.06
N LEU A 108 -1.21 -10.01 17.78
CA LEU A 108 -1.53 -11.17 16.93
C LEU A 108 -0.32 -12.12 16.85
N PHE A 109 0.87 -11.58 16.60
CA PHE A 109 2.10 -12.37 16.59
C PHE A 109 2.34 -13.06 17.94
N MET A 110 2.20 -12.33 19.06
CA MET A 110 2.33 -12.87 20.41
C MET A 110 1.29 -13.95 20.72
N GLY A 111 0.08 -13.82 20.19
CA GLY A 111 -0.98 -14.83 20.34
C GLY A 111 -0.65 -16.16 19.69
N PHE A 112 0.06 -16.16 18.54
CA PHE A 112 0.47 -17.37 17.83
C PHE A 112 1.77 -17.98 18.37
N TYR A 113 2.73 -17.15 18.80
CA TYR A 113 4.08 -17.59 19.18
C TYR A 113 4.34 -17.53 20.69
N GLY A 114 3.34 -17.14 21.47
CA GLY A 114 3.46 -16.92 22.91
C GLY A 114 3.92 -15.52 23.28
N PHE A 115 3.59 -15.10 24.50
CA PHE A 115 4.00 -13.77 25.03
C PHE A 115 5.48 -13.80 25.38
N PRO A 116 6.32 -13.03 24.67
CA PRO A 116 7.75 -12.99 24.91
C PRO A 116 8.09 -12.15 26.14
N GLU A 117 9.23 -12.41 26.75
CA GLU A 117 9.81 -11.52 27.74
C GLU A 117 10.15 -10.17 27.10
N TRP A 118 10.02 -9.10 27.90
CA TRP A 118 10.34 -7.74 27.46
C TRP A 118 11.81 -7.64 27.03
N GLY A 119 12.06 -7.10 25.83
CA GLY A 119 13.41 -6.96 25.29
C GLY A 119 14.00 -8.24 24.67
N SER A 120 13.26 -9.35 24.62
CA SER A 120 13.69 -10.56 23.93
C SER A 120 13.67 -10.38 22.40
N GLU A 121 14.42 -11.20 21.68
CA GLU A 121 14.39 -11.18 20.21
C GLU A 121 12.98 -11.39 19.66
N GLN A 122 12.20 -12.24 20.31
CA GLN A 122 10.82 -12.51 19.94
C GLN A 122 9.90 -11.29 20.14
N PHE A 123 10.16 -10.47 21.17
CA PHE A 123 9.47 -9.19 21.38
C PHE A 123 9.76 -8.20 20.25
N TYR A 124 11.02 -8.06 19.82
CA TYR A 124 11.37 -7.20 18.70
C TYR A 124 10.78 -7.71 17.37
N ARG A 125 10.71 -9.03 17.17
CA ARG A 125 10.02 -9.61 16.02
C ARG A 125 8.53 -9.27 16.01
N ALA A 126 7.85 -9.31 17.16
CA ALA A 126 6.45 -8.91 17.27
C ALA A 126 6.24 -7.45 16.90
N LEU A 127 7.08 -6.54 17.41
CA LEU A 127 7.05 -5.12 17.05
C LEU A 127 7.34 -4.89 15.57
N TYR A 128 8.27 -5.63 14.99
CA TYR A 128 8.60 -5.54 13.58
C TYR A 128 7.41 -5.96 12.70
N ILE A 129 6.76 -7.06 13.03
CA ILE A 129 5.53 -7.51 12.33
C ILE A 129 4.43 -6.44 12.47
N GLY A 130 4.21 -5.92 13.67
CA GLY A 130 3.28 -4.82 13.91
C GLY A 130 3.60 -3.59 13.05
N SER A 131 4.88 -3.20 12.95
CA SER A 131 5.30 -2.03 12.15
C SER A 131 5.12 -2.24 10.63
N ILE A 132 5.30 -3.45 10.14
CA ILE A 132 4.99 -3.78 8.73
C ILE A 132 3.48 -3.63 8.45
N MET A 133 2.64 -3.99 9.41
CA MET A 133 1.18 -3.88 9.26
C MET A 133 0.66 -2.43 9.28
N THR A 134 1.48 -1.46 9.70
CA THR A 134 1.09 -0.03 9.62
C THR A 134 1.13 0.52 8.20
N ALA A 135 1.89 -0.10 7.31
CA ALA A 135 2.06 0.42 5.95
C ALA A 135 0.75 0.42 5.16
N THR A 136 0.25 1.62 4.85
CA THR A 136 -1.00 1.84 4.12
C THR A 136 -0.72 2.23 2.67
N SER A 137 -1.46 1.66 1.70
CA SER A 137 -1.28 2.01 0.29
C SER A 137 -2.05 3.28 -0.08
N VAL A 138 -1.38 4.42 -0.08
CA VAL A 138 -1.92 5.70 -0.55
C VAL A 138 -2.39 5.60 -2.01
N SER A 139 -1.65 4.88 -2.86
CA SER A 139 -1.98 4.73 -4.29
C SER A 139 -3.34 4.08 -4.52
N ILE A 140 -3.66 3.02 -3.79
CA ILE A 140 -4.95 2.33 -3.88
C ILE A 140 -6.07 3.22 -3.36
N THR A 141 -5.85 3.88 -2.23
CA THR A 141 -6.80 4.82 -1.63
C THR A 141 -7.15 5.97 -2.59
N VAL A 142 -6.13 6.59 -3.19
CA VAL A 142 -6.31 7.66 -4.18
C VAL A 142 -7.06 7.16 -5.41
N ALA A 143 -6.71 5.99 -5.96
CA ALA A 143 -7.37 5.43 -7.11
C ALA A 143 -8.86 5.18 -6.83
N ALA A 144 -9.19 4.61 -5.67
CA ALA A 144 -10.55 4.35 -5.24
C ALA A 144 -11.34 5.66 -5.03
N LEU A 145 -10.80 6.63 -4.30
CA LEU A 145 -11.44 7.93 -4.07
C LEU A 145 -11.67 8.71 -5.37
N LYS A 146 -10.71 8.65 -6.29
CA LYS A 146 -10.83 9.29 -7.61
C LYS A 146 -11.95 8.67 -8.42
N GLU A 147 -12.05 7.34 -8.43
CA GLU A 147 -13.09 6.61 -9.16
C GLU A 147 -14.49 6.86 -8.59
N MET A 148 -14.62 6.97 -7.25
CA MET A 148 -15.86 7.29 -6.57
C MET A 148 -16.23 8.79 -6.67
N GLY A 149 -15.39 9.64 -7.23
CA GLY A 149 -15.62 11.09 -7.33
C GLY A 149 -15.46 11.87 -6.03
N HIS A 150 -14.92 11.23 -4.98
CA HIS A 150 -14.81 11.82 -3.63
C HIS A 150 -13.41 12.35 -3.28
N LEU A 151 -12.46 12.34 -4.23
CA LEU A 151 -11.07 12.78 -3.98
C LEU A 151 -10.97 14.25 -3.57
N LYS A 152 -11.79 15.13 -4.17
CA LYS A 152 -11.75 16.59 -3.93
C LYS A 152 -12.66 17.09 -2.80
N GLY A 153 -13.41 16.21 -2.14
CA GLY A 153 -14.29 16.58 -1.03
C GLY A 153 -13.54 16.61 0.31
N HIS A 154 -14.18 17.21 1.32
CA HIS A 154 -13.59 17.28 2.68
C HIS A 154 -13.15 15.91 3.21
N VAL A 155 -13.93 14.88 2.98
CA VAL A 155 -13.61 13.49 3.38
C VAL A 155 -12.38 12.98 2.62
N GLY A 156 -12.36 13.13 1.29
CA GLY A 156 -11.23 12.67 0.46
C GLY A 156 -9.93 13.37 0.81
N THR A 157 -9.99 14.70 1.02
CA THR A 157 -8.81 15.48 1.44
C THR A 157 -8.32 15.05 2.83
N THR A 158 -9.24 14.81 3.78
CA THR A 158 -8.87 14.34 5.12
C THR A 158 -8.20 12.96 5.07
N ILE A 159 -8.76 12.03 4.30
CA ILE A 159 -8.20 10.68 4.12
C ILE A 159 -6.80 10.77 3.48
N LEU A 160 -6.65 11.58 2.42
CA LEU A 160 -5.37 11.75 1.75
C LEU A 160 -4.32 12.39 2.66
N SER A 161 -4.72 13.42 3.43
CA SER A 161 -3.84 14.05 4.42
C SER A 161 -3.38 13.06 5.49
N ALA A 162 -4.32 12.27 6.02
CA ALA A 162 -4.01 11.25 7.02
C ALA A 162 -3.07 10.19 6.46
N ALA A 163 -3.29 9.72 5.23
CA ALA A 163 -2.44 8.72 4.60
C ALA A 163 -1.01 9.22 4.35
N ILE A 164 -0.81 10.48 3.97
CA ILE A 164 0.52 11.09 3.81
C ILE A 164 1.25 11.17 5.16
N ILE A 165 0.54 11.57 6.21
CA ILE A 165 1.11 11.65 7.57
C ILE A 165 1.41 10.26 8.10
N ASP A 166 0.53 9.29 7.85
CA ASP A 166 0.69 7.88 8.20
C ASP A 166 1.98 7.29 7.63
N ASP A 167 2.26 7.51 6.34
CA ASP A 167 3.49 7.07 5.69
C ASP A 167 4.74 7.61 6.40
N VAL A 168 4.75 8.91 6.77
CA VAL A 168 5.88 9.52 7.47
C VAL A 168 6.05 8.90 8.86
N ILE A 169 4.96 8.75 9.62
CA ILE A 169 5.00 8.15 10.96
C ILE A 169 5.41 6.68 10.86
N GLY A 170 4.87 5.93 9.88
CA GLY A 170 5.19 4.52 9.64
C GLY A 170 6.68 4.29 9.38
N ILE A 171 7.32 5.14 8.55
CA ILE A 171 8.76 5.08 8.29
C ILE A 171 9.55 5.36 9.57
N ILE A 172 9.16 6.36 10.36
CA ILE A 172 9.82 6.69 11.63
C ILE A 172 9.73 5.50 12.61
N VAL A 173 8.53 4.93 12.77
CA VAL A 173 8.30 3.76 13.63
C VAL A 173 9.12 2.56 13.18
N LEU A 174 9.10 2.25 11.89
CA LEU A 174 9.86 1.13 11.32
C LEU A 174 11.36 1.31 11.55
N THR A 175 11.89 2.52 11.28
CA THR A 175 13.31 2.84 11.48
C THR A 175 13.71 2.70 12.95
N PHE A 176 12.85 3.17 13.86
CA PHE A 176 13.09 3.03 15.29
C PHE A 176 13.11 1.55 15.71
N VAL A 177 12.14 0.76 15.27
CA VAL A 177 12.06 -0.68 15.61
C VAL A 177 13.27 -1.45 15.06
N ILE A 178 13.73 -1.15 13.84
CA ILE A 178 14.94 -1.74 13.27
C ILE A 178 16.16 -1.33 14.08
N GLY A 179 16.29 -0.06 14.47
CA GLY A 179 17.39 0.46 15.26
C GLY A 179 17.49 -0.18 16.66
N LEU A 180 16.36 -0.56 17.26
CA LEU A 180 16.37 -1.28 18.54
C LEU A 180 16.98 -2.68 18.45
N LYS A 181 16.96 -3.31 17.27
CA LYS A 181 17.51 -4.66 17.06
C LYS A 181 19.00 -4.65 16.70
N THR A 182 19.53 -3.55 16.18
CA THR A 182 20.95 -3.42 15.76
C THR A 182 21.64 -2.29 16.51
N PRO A 183 21.99 -2.50 17.81
CA PRO A 183 22.72 -1.47 18.57
C PRO A 183 24.16 -1.23 18.09
N ASP A 184 24.74 -2.14 17.31
CA ASP A 184 26.18 -2.19 16.99
C ASP A 184 26.55 -1.82 15.54
N SER A 185 25.66 -1.16 14.78
CA SER A 185 26.00 -0.66 13.44
C SER A 185 26.08 0.88 13.43
N GLN A 186 27.04 1.43 14.17
CA GLN A 186 27.60 2.75 13.91
C GLN A 186 28.98 2.65 13.30
#